data_a7f31b596a8284cabce3a507c64a5a06
#
_entry.id   a7f31b596a8284cabce3a507c64a5a06
#
_cell.length_a   1.000
_cell.length_b   1.000
_cell.length_c   1.000
_cell.angle_alpha   90.00
_cell.angle_beta   90.00
_cell.angle_gamma   90.00
#
_symmetry.space_group_name_H-M   'P 1'
#
loop_
_entity.id
_entity.type
_entity.pdbx_description
1 polymer ?
#
loop_
_entity_poly.entity_id
_entity_poly.type
_entity_poly.pdbx_seq_one_letter_code
_entity_poly.pdbx_strand_id
1 'polypeptide(L)'
;MSDAPVSLASLMTPSKTVSIDFPGYSGMKVDLCYLAREELLKLRKKCLSTKFDRKTRQPEEILDEDKFLIEYCEAVIKGWSGLKYRYLEELLLVDVSSLDADDELVYTKDNAELLMKNSTTFDTWVTETVGDLENFTSNK
;
A
#
# COMPACT_ATOMS: atom_id res chain seq x y z
N MET A 1 -37.36 22.91 12.11
CA MET A 1 -36.54 21.97 11.38
C MET A 1 -35.37 22.71 10.70
N SER A 2 -34.19 22.28 10.98
CA SER A 2 -33.01 22.93 10.40
C SER A 2 -32.84 22.52 8.94
N ASP A 3 -32.81 23.50 8.05
CA ASP A 3 -32.55 23.26 6.63
C ASP A 3 -31.09 23.54 6.27
N ALA A 4 -30.20 23.56 7.27
CA ALA A 4 -28.76 23.75 7.02
C ALA A 4 -28.22 22.61 6.20
N PRO A 5 -27.48 22.89 5.11
CA PRO A 5 -26.87 21.84 4.30
C PRO A 5 -25.83 21.06 5.08
N VAL A 6 -25.76 19.76 4.81
CA VAL A 6 -24.74 18.92 5.41
C VAL A 6 -23.39 19.26 4.82
N SER A 7 -22.38 19.44 5.66
CA SER A 7 -21.02 19.67 5.19
C SER A 7 -20.41 18.39 4.67
N LEU A 8 -19.87 18.43 3.47
CA LEU A 8 -19.14 17.29 2.91
C LEU A 8 -17.98 16.89 3.81
N ALA A 9 -17.30 17.87 4.40
CA ALA A 9 -16.19 17.62 5.31
C ALA A 9 -16.58 16.72 6.48
N SER A 10 -17.82 16.87 6.98
CA SER A 10 -18.32 16.07 8.11
C SER A 10 -18.63 14.62 7.72
N LEU A 11 -18.81 14.36 6.43
CA LEU A 11 -19.12 13.03 5.90
C LEU A 11 -17.91 12.28 5.42
N MET A 12 -16.82 12.99 5.12
CA MET A 12 -15.63 12.40 4.56
C MET A 12 -14.92 11.50 5.57
N THR A 13 -14.49 10.33 5.09
CA THR A 13 -13.65 9.41 5.82
C THR A 13 -12.28 9.44 5.18
N PRO A 14 -11.21 9.82 5.90
CA PRO A 14 -9.89 9.96 5.29
C PRO A 14 -9.28 8.64 4.82
N SER A 15 -9.70 7.53 5.42
CA SER A 15 -9.21 6.20 5.05
C SER A 15 -10.22 5.13 5.39
N LYS A 16 -10.08 3.97 4.76
CA LYS A 16 -10.90 2.79 5.05
C LYS A 16 -10.09 1.54 4.73
N THR A 17 -10.04 0.61 5.67
CA THR A 17 -9.34 -0.66 5.51
C THR A 17 -10.31 -1.78 5.16
N VAL A 18 -9.98 -2.54 4.12
CA VAL A 18 -10.79 -3.67 3.66
C VAL A 18 -9.86 -4.85 3.38
N SER A 19 -10.33 -6.06 3.71
CA SER A 19 -9.61 -7.29 3.37
C SER A 19 -9.99 -7.71 1.97
N ILE A 20 -9.01 -7.84 1.09
CA ILE A 20 -9.23 -8.10 -0.34
C ILE A 20 -8.49 -9.37 -0.74
N ASP A 21 -9.18 -10.24 -1.50
CA ASP A 21 -8.57 -11.46 -2.01
C ASP A 21 -7.48 -11.13 -3.04
N PHE A 22 -6.32 -11.77 -2.90
CA PHE A 22 -5.27 -11.66 -3.90
C PHE A 22 -5.62 -12.59 -5.07
N PRO A 23 -5.77 -12.04 -6.29
CA PRO A 23 -6.23 -12.85 -7.43
C PRO A 23 -5.25 -13.95 -7.80
N GLY A 24 -5.77 -15.15 -8.01
CA GLY A 24 -5.00 -16.30 -8.43
C GLY A 24 -4.38 -17.12 -7.30
N TYR A 25 -4.46 -16.63 -6.06
CA TYR A 25 -3.90 -17.32 -4.89
C TYR A 25 -5.01 -17.61 -3.89
N SER A 26 -5.53 -18.81 -3.95
CA SER A 26 -6.67 -19.22 -3.14
C SER A 26 -6.39 -19.07 -1.64
N GLY A 27 -7.28 -18.39 -0.94
CA GLY A 27 -7.19 -18.18 0.50
C GLY A 27 -6.26 -17.05 0.93
N MET A 28 -5.54 -16.43 0.02
CA MET A 28 -4.69 -15.29 0.33
C MET A 28 -5.50 -14.00 0.32
N LYS A 29 -5.47 -13.28 1.44
CA LYS A 29 -6.15 -12.00 1.60
C LYS A 29 -5.16 -10.96 2.10
N VAL A 30 -5.31 -9.75 1.62
CA VAL A 30 -4.48 -8.62 2.07
C VAL A 30 -5.39 -7.52 2.59
N ASP A 31 -5.07 -7.02 3.78
CA ASP A 31 -5.81 -5.91 4.37
C ASP A 31 -5.23 -4.61 3.84
N LEU A 32 -5.98 -3.98 2.93
CA LEU A 32 -5.55 -2.74 2.28
C LEU A 32 -6.35 -1.56 2.79
N CYS A 33 -5.67 -0.44 2.94
CA CYS A 33 -6.25 0.82 3.39
C CYS A 33 -6.30 1.79 2.22
N TYR A 34 -7.51 2.24 1.88
CA TYR A 34 -7.67 3.29 0.88
C TYR A 34 -7.31 4.64 1.50
N LEU A 35 -6.53 5.43 0.77
CA LEU A 35 -6.20 6.78 1.15
C LEU A 35 -6.90 7.75 0.20
N ALA A 36 -7.61 8.74 0.76
CA ALA A 36 -8.16 9.83 -0.03
C ALA A 36 -6.99 10.55 -0.73
N ARG A 37 -7.29 11.16 -1.87
CA ARG A 37 -6.28 11.86 -2.67
C ARG A 37 -5.45 12.84 -1.85
N GLU A 38 -6.09 13.59 -0.98
CA GLU A 38 -5.41 14.58 -0.15
C GLU A 38 -4.42 13.92 0.82
N GLU A 39 -4.79 12.77 1.39
CA GLU A 39 -3.91 12.03 2.29
C GLU A 39 -2.69 11.48 1.55
N LEU A 40 -2.89 11.01 0.32
CA LEU A 40 -1.78 10.55 -0.51
C LEU A 40 -0.83 11.69 -0.87
N LEU A 41 -1.37 12.87 -1.18
CA LEU A 41 -0.56 14.06 -1.46
C LEU A 41 0.25 14.49 -0.25
N LYS A 42 -0.32 14.44 0.95
CA LYS A 42 0.40 14.72 2.20
C LYS A 42 1.55 13.75 2.41
N LEU A 43 1.29 12.46 2.17
CA LEU A 43 2.29 11.42 2.29
C LEU A 43 3.47 11.67 1.34
N ARG A 44 3.16 11.98 0.09
CA ARG A 44 4.18 12.29 -0.91
C ARG A 44 5.01 13.53 -0.53
N LYS A 45 4.33 14.58 -0.09
CA LYS A 45 4.98 15.82 0.33
C LYS A 45 5.95 15.61 1.48
N LYS A 46 5.59 14.75 2.41
CA LYS A 46 6.42 14.36 3.56
C LYS A 46 7.74 13.72 3.13
N CYS A 47 7.77 13.11 1.95
CA CYS A 47 8.94 12.42 1.42
C CYS A 47 9.75 13.27 0.44
N LEU A 48 9.37 14.53 0.23
CA LEU A 48 10.13 15.44 -0.60
C LEU A 48 11.25 16.09 0.21
N SER A 49 12.39 16.27 -0.43
CA SER A 49 13.51 17.02 0.14
C SER A 49 13.95 18.08 -0.87
N THR A 50 14.49 19.18 -0.36
CA THR A 50 14.99 20.24 -1.22
C THR A 50 16.49 20.07 -1.38
N LYS A 51 16.93 20.00 -2.63
CA LYS A 51 18.34 19.98 -2.99
C LYS A 51 18.68 21.23 -3.76
N PHE A 52 19.84 21.81 -3.47
CA PHE A 52 20.33 22.96 -4.20
C PHE A 52 21.12 22.47 -5.41
N ASP A 53 20.67 22.86 -6.61
CA ASP A 53 21.38 22.53 -7.84
C ASP A 53 22.48 23.57 -8.08
N ARG A 54 23.73 23.11 -8.07
CA ARG A 54 24.90 23.96 -8.28
C ARG A 54 24.97 24.55 -9.70
N LYS A 55 24.39 23.85 -10.67
CA LYS A 55 24.41 24.30 -12.08
C LYS A 55 23.42 25.42 -12.33
N THR A 56 22.19 25.26 -11.82
CA THR A 56 21.11 26.23 -12.03
C THR A 56 21.02 27.24 -10.90
N ARG A 57 21.66 26.96 -9.77
CA ARG A 57 21.57 27.74 -8.52
C ARG A 57 20.16 27.93 -8.01
N GLN A 58 19.31 26.95 -8.28
CA GLN A 58 17.93 26.96 -7.84
C GLN A 58 17.65 25.75 -6.93
N PRO A 59 16.74 25.93 -5.95
CA PRO A 59 16.31 24.80 -5.15
C PRO A 59 15.49 23.83 -6.01
N GLU A 60 15.76 22.56 -5.87
CA GLU A 60 15.06 21.49 -6.57
C GLU A 60 14.44 20.54 -5.56
N GLU A 61 13.16 20.23 -5.73
CA GLU A 61 12.49 19.26 -4.90
C GLU A 61 12.73 17.87 -5.46
N ILE A 62 13.19 16.98 -4.60
CA ILE A 62 13.49 15.59 -4.96
C ILE A 62 12.67 14.67 -4.06
N LEU A 63 11.98 13.70 -4.67
CA LEU A 63 11.26 12.68 -3.93
C LEU A 63 12.26 11.62 -3.45
N ASP A 64 12.29 11.39 -2.15
CA ASP A 64 12.98 10.25 -1.56
C ASP A 64 12.14 9.02 -1.79
N GLU A 65 12.47 8.26 -2.83
CA GLU A 65 11.66 7.11 -3.25
C GLU A 65 11.67 5.98 -2.23
N ASP A 66 12.77 5.75 -1.54
CA ASP A 66 12.84 4.73 -0.51
C ASP A 66 11.95 5.09 0.68
N LYS A 67 12.02 6.33 1.12
CA LYS A 67 11.15 6.82 2.18
C LYS A 67 9.68 6.76 1.78
N PHE A 68 9.38 7.15 0.54
CA PHE A 68 8.01 7.10 0.03
C PHE A 68 7.48 5.66 0.01
N LEU A 69 8.29 4.71 -0.44
CA LEU A 69 7.91 3.30 -0.44
C LEU A 69 7.57 2.80 0.96
N ILE A 70 8.41 3.11 1.94
CA ILE A 70 8.19 2.71 3.33
C ILE A 70 6.92 3.33 3.89
N GLU A 71 6.76 4.64 3.73
CA GLU A 71 5.59 5.37 4.24
C GLU A 71 4.31 4.92 3.54
N TYR A 72 4.36 4.72 2.22
CA TYR A 72 3.23 4.24 1.45
C TYR A 72 2.81 2.83 1.89
N CYS A 73 3.79 1.94 2.01
CA CYS A 73 3.56 0.57 2.45
C CYS A 73 2.88 0.53 3.82
N GLU A 74 3.38 1.30 4.78
CA GLU A 74 2.79 1.39 6.11
C GLU A 74 1.36 1.96 6.08
N ALA A 75 1.11 2.89 5.17
CA ALA A 75 -0.20 3.54 5.07
C ALA A 75 -1.25 2.62 4.44
N VAL A 76 -0.88 1.81 3.46
CA VAL A 76 -1.84 1.06 2.64
C VAL A 76 -1.93 -0.43 2.98
N ILE A 77 -0.87 -1.05 3.49
CA ILE A 77 -0.91 -2.47 3.87
C ILE A 77 -1.00 -2.58 5.38
N LYS A 78 -2.10 -3.14 5.86
CA LYS A 78 -2.37 -3.27 7.31
C LYS A 78 -2.20 -4.70 7.82
N GLY A 79 -2.16 -5.66 6.93
CA GLY A 79 -1.99 -7.05 7.28
C GLY A 79 -2.23 -7.98 6.11
N TRP A 80 -2.03 -9.26 6.30
CA TRP A 80 -2.43 -10.29 5.35
C TRP A 80 -2.61 -11.61 6.05
N SER A 81 -3.28 -12.54 5.35
CA SER A 81 -3.43 -13.92 5.77
C SER A 81 -3.39 -14.82 4.53
N GLY A 82 -3.05 -16.06 4.73
CA GLY A 82 -3.04 -17.03 3.64
C GLY A 82 -1.89 -16.87 2.65
N LEU A 83 -0.85 -16.11 2.99
CA LEU A 83 0.34 -16.00 2.15
C LEU A 83 1.23 -17.21 2.40
N LYS A 84 0.93 -18.31 1.74
CA LYS A 84 1.69 -19.55 1.86
C LYS A 84 3.06 -19.40 1.19
N TYR A 85 4.04 -20.14 1.69
CA TYR A 85 5.38 -20.13 1.09
C TYR A 85 5.35 -20.58 -0.37
N ARG A 86 4.43 -21.46 -0.77
CA ARG A 86 4.26 -21.83 -2.18
C ARG A 86 3.85 -20.65 -3.06
N TYR A 87 3.09 -19.69 -2.50
CA TYR A 87 2.70 -18.48 -3.20
C TYR A 87 3.85 -17.47 -3.24
N LEU A 88 4.62 -17.42 -2.16
CA LEU A 88 5.77 -16.52 -2.08
C LEU A 88 6.80 -16.80 -3.16
N GLU A 89 7.01 -18.07 -3.51
CA GLU A 89 7.92 -18.47 -4.59
C GLU A 89 7.52 -17.89 -5.94
N GLU A 90 6.23 -17.62 -6.15
CA GLU A 90 5.72 -17.04 -7.39
C GLU A 90 5.82 -15.51 -7.41
N LEU A 91 5.98 -14.89 -6.26
CA LEU A 91 6.05 -13.44 -6.11
C LEU A 91 7.48 -12.91 -6.04
N LEU A 92 8.37 -13.70 -5.47
CA LEU A 92 9.77 -13.31 -5.22
C LEU A 92 10.70 -14.45 -5.53
N LEU A 93 11.96 -14.10 -5.77
CA LEU A 93 13.03 -15.08 -5.82
C LEU A 93 13.46 -15.38 -4.39
N VAL A 94 12.98 -16.48 -3.83
CA VAL A 94 13.24 -16.91 -2.46
C VAL A 94 13.57 -18.40 -2.42
N ASP A 95 14.29 -18.81 -1.39
CA ASP A 95 14.54 -20.22 -1.11
C ASP A 95 13.74 -20.63 0.11
N VAL A 96 12.66 -21.35 -0.11
CA VAL A 96 11.78 -21.87 0.94
C VAL A 96 11.84 -23.38 1.04
N SER A 97 12.89 -24.01 0.50
CA SER A 97 13.03 -25.47 0.43
C SER A 97 13.05 -26.15 1.79
N SER A 98 13.47 -25.43 2.84
CA SER A 98 13.48 -25.94 4.21
C SER A 98 12.17 -25.76 4.95
N LEU A 99 11.18 -25.12 4.32
CA LEU A 99 9.90 -24.79 4.93
C LEU A 99 8.77 -25.60 4.32
N ASP A 100 7.69 -25.76 5.10
CA ASP A 100 6.48 -26.38 4.58
C ASP A 100 5.79 -25.40 3.62
N ALA A 101 5.54 -25.86 2.40
CA ALA A 101 4.93 -25.03 1.35
C ALA A 101 3.54 -24.49 1.73
N ASP A 102 2.83 -25.17 2.64
CA ASP A 102 1.51 -24.74 3.08
C ASP A 102 1.53 -23.88 4.33
N ASP A 103 2.69 -23.69 4.95
CA ASP A 103 2.84 -22.72 6.03
C ASP A 103 2.85 -21.31 5.45
N GLU A 104 2.52 -20.33 6.28
CA GLU A 104 2.32 -18.95 5.87
C GLU A 104 3.43 -18.03 6.36
N LEU A 105 3.77 -17.06 5.51
CA LEU A 105 4.62 -15.95 5.94
C LEU A 105 3.75 -14.99 6.76
N VAL A 106 4.17 -14.75 7.99
CA VAL A 106 3.47 -13.84 8.90
C VAL A 106 3.65 -12.39 8.44
N TYR A 107 2.58 -11.62 8.53
CA TYR A 107 2.67 -10.19 8.26
C TYR A 107 3.55 -9.51 9.32
N THR A 108 4.53 -8.75 8.84
CA THR A 108 5.26 -7.76 9.62
C THR A 108 5.47 -6.55 8.71
N LYS A 109 5.74 -5.40 9.30
CA LYS A 109 6.07 -4.21 8.51
C LYS A 109 7.26 -4.45 7.60
N ASP A 110 8.29 -5.09 8.12
CA ASP A 110 9.50 -5.39 7.34
C ASP A 110 9.21 -6.34 6.18
N ASN A 111 8.42 -7.39 6.42
CA ASN A 111 8.05 -8.31 5.37
C ASN A 111 7.22 -7.63 4.28
N ALA A 112 6.31 -6.74 4.66
CA ALA A 112 5.50 -5.99 3.70
C ALA A 112 6.36 -5.07 2.84
N GLU A 113 7.31 -4.37 3.45
CA GLU A 113 8.22 -3.48 2.73
C GLU A 113 9.09 -4.26 1.74
N LEU A 114 9.63 -5.39 2.18
CA LEU A 114 10.46 -6.24 1.33
C LEU A 114 9.65 -6.82 0.16
N LEU A 115 8.41 -7.21 0.41
CA LEU A 115 7.53 -7.74 -0.61
C LEU A 115 7.19 -6.68 -1.65
N MET A 116 6.83 -5.47 -1.21
CA MET A 116 6.55 -4.35 -2.11
C MET A 116 7.77 -3.95 -2.93
N LYS A 117 8.93 -3.93 -2.30
CA LYS A 117 10.18 -3.51 -2.94
C LYS A 117 10.66 -4.50 -3.99
N ASN A 118 10.44 -5.78 -3.75
CA ASN A 118 11.08 -6.84 -4.56
C ASN A 118 10.10 -7.58 -5.48
N SER A 119 8.80 -7.45 -5.29
CA SER A 119 7.80 -8.10 -6.13
C SER A 119 7.03 -7.08 -6.94
N THR A 120 7.32 -7.00 -8.23
CA THR A 120 6.59 -6.13 -9.16
C THR A 120 5.10 -6.52 -9.21
N THR A 121 4.82 -7.81 -9.23
CA THR A 121 3.44 -8.31 -9.25
C THR A 121 2.65 -7.83 -8.05
N PHE A 122 3.22 -7.96 -6.86
CA PHE A 122 2.55 -7.55 -5.63
C PHE A 122 2.37 -6.03 -5.58
N ASP A 123 3.44 -5.28 -5.88
CA ASP A 123 3.42 -3.81 -5.89
C ASP A 123 2.37 -3.28 -6.86
N THR A 124 2.35 -3.78 -8.08
CA THR A 124 1.39 -3.36 -9.10
C THR A 124 -0.04 -3.62 -8.65
N TRP A 125 -0.29 -4.81 -8.11
CA TRP A 125 -1.62 -5.16 -7.62
C TRP A 125 -2.07 -4.26 -6.46
N VAL A 126 -1.21 -4.04 -5.49
CA VAL A 126 -1.51 -3.17 -4.35
C VAL A 126 -1.81 -1.74 -4.83
N THR A 127 -0.94 -1.20 -5.66
CA THR A 127 -1.07 0.17 -6.15
C THR A 127 -2.36 0.37 -6.96
N GLU A 128 -2.67 -0.55 -7.85
CA GLU A 128 -3.88 -0.49 -8.66
C GLU A 128 -5.14 -0.68 -7.80
N THR A 129 -5.10 -1.61 -6.86
CA THR A 129 -6.23 -1.90 -5.98
C THR A 129 -6.53 -0.73 -5.05
N VAL A 130 -5.51 -0.15 -4.44
CA VAL A 130 -5.64 1.01 -3.55
C VAL A 130 -6.10 2.24 -4.34
N GLY A 131 -5.70 2.35 -5.60
CA GLY A 131 -6.09 3.47 -6.45
C GLY A 131 -7.54 3.42 -6.93
N ASP A 132 -8.24 2.31 -6.73
CA ASP A 132 -9.63 2.15 -7.18
C ASP A 132 -10.58 2.21 -5.98
N LEU A 133 -11.26 3.34 -5.85
CA LEU A 133 -12.21 3.59 -4.77
C LEU A 133 -13.30 2.52 -4.68
N GLU A 134 -13.70 1.95 -5.81
CA GLU A 134 -14.75 0.94 -5.87
C GLU A 134 -14.46 -0.28 -4.98
N ASN A 135 -13.18 -0.63 -4.83
CA ASN A 135 -12.77 -1.74 -3.96
C ASN A 135 -13.07 -1.50 -2.49
N PHE A 136 -13.34 -0.27 -2.10
CA PHE A 136 -13.51 0.14 -0.71
C PHE A 136 -14.93 0.64 -0.41
N THR A 137 -15.77 0.80 -1.41
CA THR A 137 -17.13 1.33 -1.25
C THR A 137 -18.21 0.29 -1.45
N SER A 138 -17.87 -0.82 -2.07
CA SER A 138 -18.85 -1.87 -2.38
C SER A 138 -19.30 -2.58 -1.11
N ASN A 139 -20.60 -2.80 -1.00
CA ASN A 139 -21.22 -3.55 0.09
C ASN A 139 -21.51 -5.01 -0.32
N LYS A 140 -20.63 -5.57 -1.07
CA LYS A 140 -20.78 -6.97 -1.47
C LYS A 140 -20.55 -7.92 -0.32
#